data_51b2d6a4bf0f5260a8e49fa99cfc3dc1
#
_entry.id   51b2d6a4bf0f5260a8e49fa99cfc3dc1
#
_cell.length_a   1.000
_cell.length_b   1.000
_cell.length_c   1.000
_cell.angle_alpha   90.00
_cell.angle_beta   90.00
_cell.angle_gamma   90.00
#
_symmetry.space_group_name_H-M   'P 1'
#
loop_
_entity.id
_entity.type
_entity.pdbx_description
1 polymer ?
#
loop_
_entity_poly.entity_id
_entity_poly.type
_entity_poly.pdbx_seq_one_letter_code
_entity_poly.pdbx_strand_id
1 'polypeptide(L)'
;QLKKVWYTVSTLLLILPLFTSVLGTTTAFAEENGESAQLVIHKKKMTDLPDPLIQNSGKEMSEFDKYQGLADVTFSIYNVTSEFYEQRAAGASVDAAKQAVQSLTPGKPVAQGTTDANGNVTVQLPKKQNGKDAVYTIKEEPKEGVVAATNMVVAFPVYEMIKQADGSYKYGTEELAIVHIYPKNVVANDGSLHVKKVGTAENEGLNGAEFVISKSEGSPGTVKYIQGVKDGLYTWTTDKEQAKRFITGKSYEIGENDFTEAENGTGELTVKNLEVGSYILEEVKAPNNAELIENQTKTPFTIEANNQTPVEKTVKNDTSKVDKTTPNLDGKDVAIGEKIKYQISVNIPLGIADKEGDANKYVKFNLVDKHDAALTFDNVTSGEYAYALYDGDTMIAPENYQVTEQANGFTVAVNPAYIPTLTPGGTLKFVYFMHLNEKADPTKGFKNEANVDNGHTDDQTPPTVEVVTGGKRFIKVDGDVTATQALAGASFVVRDQNSDTANYLKIDETTKAATWVKTKAEATTFTTTADGLVDITGLKYGTYYLEETVAPDDYVLLTNRIEFVVNEQSYGTTENLVSPEKVPNKHKGTLPSTGGKGIYVYLGSGAVLLLIAGVYFARRRKENA
;
A
#
# COMPACT_ATOMS: atom_id res chain seq x y z
N GLN A 1 -47.28 62.45 -35.74
CA GLN A 1 -47.39 62.20 -34.28
C GLN A 1 -47.65 60.72 -33.92
N LEU A 2 -48.32 59.92 -34.76
CA LEU A 2 -48.58 58.50 -34.49
C LEU A 2 -47.35 57.58 -34.62
N LYS A 3 -46.36 57.98 -35.44
CA LYS A 3 -45.12 57.19 -35.60
C LYS A 3 -44.15 57.27 -34.40
N LYS A 4 -44.19 58.34 -33.62
CA LYS A 4 -43.34 58.52 -32.39
C LYS A 4 -43.88 57.79 -31.18
N VAL A 5 -45.17 57.54 -31.10
CA VAL A 5 -45.79 56.73 -30.03
C VAL A 5 -45.51 55.26 -30.19
N TRP A 6 -45.39 54.72 -31.45
CA TRP A 6 -45.11 53.32 -31.73
C TRP A 6 -43.67 52.93 -31.41
N TYR A 7 -42.72 53.83 -31.58
CA TYR A 7 -41.30 53.57 -31.22
C TYR A 7 -41.06 53.50 -29.74
N THR A 8 -41.80 54.28 -28.92
CA THR A 8 -41.70 54.23 -27.45
C THR A 8 -42.36 53.00 -26.85
N VAL A 9 -43.42 52.46 -27.42
CA VAL A 9 -44.08 51.23 -26.97
C VAL A 9 -43.27 49.98 -27.37
N SER A 10 -42.64 50.01 -28.58
CA SER A 10 -41.80 48.90 -29.03
C SER A 10 -40.50 48.79 -28.27
N THR A 11 -39.93 49.92 -27.79
CA THR A 11 -38.70 49.91 -27.00
C THR A 11 -38.96 49.43 -25.56
N LEU A 12 -40.16 49.64 -25.03
CA LEU A 12 -40.54 49.17 -23.68
C LEU A 12 -40.85 47.65 -23.69
N LEU A 13 -41.37 47.13 -24.82
CA LEU A 13 -41.64 45.67 -24.95
C LEU A 13 -40.37 44.84 -25.20
N LEU A 14 -39.27 45.43 -25.67
CA LEU A 14 -37.98 44.72 -25.91
C LEU A 14 -37.06 44.67 -24.69
N ILE A 15 -37.37 45.44 -23.65
CA ILE A 15 -36.58 45.46 -22.40
C ILE A 15 -37.14 44.47 -21.37
N LEU A 16 -38.43 44.08 -21.46
CA LEU A 16 -39.04 43.14 -20.52
C LEU A 16 -38.47 41.71 -20.59
N PRO A 17 -38.07 41.11 -21.72
CA PRO A 17 -37.52 39.78 -21.74
C PRO A 17 -36.06 39.67 -21.23
N LEU A 18 -35.32 40.79 -21.19
CA LEU A 18 -33.90 40.74 -20.76
C LEU A 18 -33.74 40.75 -19.23
N PHE A 19 -34.78 41.19 -18.50
CA PHE A 19 -34.76 41.17 -17.02
C PHE A 19 -35.19 39.80 -16.44
N THR A 20 -35.90 38.96 -17.22
CA THR A 20 -36.38 37.65 -16.73
C THR A 20 -35.32 36.52 -16.82
N SER A 21 -34.18 36.75 -17.51
CA SER A 21 -33.12 35.72 -17.64
C SER A 21 -32.05 35.77 -16.54
N VAL A 22 -32.10 36.80 -15.64
CA VAL A 22 -31.17 36.98 -14.51
C VAL A 22 -31.85 36.66 -13.15
N LEU A 23 -33.19 36.56 -13.14
CA LEU A 23 -33.97 36.27 -11.94
C LEU A 23 -34.61 34.90 -12.08
N GLY A 24 -34.32 33.99 -11.15
CA GLY A 24 -34.89 32.62 -11.11
C GLY A 24 -36.40 32.58 -11.47
N THR A 25 -36.84 31.52 -12.10
CA THR A 25 -38.24 31.35 -12.58
C THR A 25 -39.27 31.65 -11.48
N THR A 26 -39.92 32.82 -11.55
CA THR A 26 -41.03 33.17 -10.67
C THR A 26 -42.36 33.02 -11.41
N THR A 27 -43.29 32.24 -10.87
CA THR A 27 -44.71 32.28 -11.27
C THR A 27 -45.43 33.25 -10.34
N ALA A 28 -45.74 34.47 -10.84
CA ALA A 28 -46.59 35.40 -10.14
C ALA A 28 -48.06 35.11 -10.44
N PHE A 29 -48.88 34.99 -9.42
CA PHE A 29 -50.35 34.89 -9.52
C PHE A 29 -50.98 36.28 -9.35
N ALA A 30 -51.94 36.60 -10.22
CA ALA A 30 -52.72 37.80 -10.47
C ALA A 30 -52.70 38.95 -9.43
N GLU A 31 -52.40 40.18 -9.94
CA GLU A 31 -52.43 41.45 -9.28
C GLU A 31 -53.82 41.87 -8.76
N GLU A 32 -53.94 42.24 -7.50
CA GLU A 32 -54.87 43.23 -7.02
C GLU A 32 -54.18 44.58 -6.99
N ASN A 33 -54.83 45.66 -7.55
CA ASN A 33 -54.28 46.99 -7.71
C ASN A 33 -53.76 47.57 -6.37
N GLY A 34 -52.47 47.50 -6.11
CA GLY A 34 -51.82 48.06 -4.92
C GLY A 34 -50.31 48.14 -5.08
N GLU A 35 -49.64 48.99 -4.30
CA GLU A 35 -48.16 49.04 -4.24
C GLU A 35 -47.60 47.68 -3.86
N SER A 36 -46.61 47.20 -4.60
CA SER A 36 -45.87 45.96 -4.31
C SER A 36 -44.47 46.27 -3.79
N ALA A 37 -43.90 45.36 -2.99
CA ALA A 37 -42.52 45.37 -2.57
C ALA A 37 -41.81 44.14 -3.15
N GLN A 38 -40.52 44.29 -3.41
CA GLN A 38 -39.63 43.20 -3.80
C GLN A 38 -39.09 42.51 -2.57
N LEU A 39 -39.26 41.17 -2.48
CA LEU A 39 -38.64 40.37 -1.47
C LEU A 39 -37.49 39.57 -2.10
N VAL A 40 -36.28 39.74 -1.58
CA VAL A 40 -35.09 38.97 -2.00
C VAL A 40 -34.70 38.05 -0.84
N ILE A 41 -34.70 36.74 -1.12
CA ILE A 41 -34.27 35.72 -0.16
C ILE A 41 -32.87 35.27 -0.55
N HIS A 42 -31.94 35.39 0.38
CA HIS A 42 -30.54 34.96 0.22
C HIS A 42 -30.30 33.66 0.97
N LYS A 43 -30.36 32.52 0.28
CA LYS A 43 -30.06 31.24 0.86
C LYS A 43 -28.57 30.96 0.84
N LYS A 44 -28.00 30.83 2.01
CA LYS A 44 -26.55 30.59 2.18
C LYS A 44 -26.27 29.18 2.66
N LYS A 45 -25.14 28.62 2.22
CA LYS A 45 -24.62 27.33 2.67
C LYS A 45 -23.89 27.54 3.99
N MET A 46 -24.51 27.11 5.11
CA MET A 46 -23.94 27.23 6.46
C MET A 46 -23.79 25.83 7.05
N THR A 47 -22.59 25.48 7.51
CA THR A 47 -22.33 24.22 8.24
C THR A 47 -22.71 24.35 9.70
N ASP A 48 -22.64 25.58 10.24
CA ASP A 48 -23.04 25.90 11.60
C ASP A 48 -23.85 27.22 11.61
N LEU A 49 -24.78 27.33 12.54
CA LEU A 49 -25.49 28.59 12.74
C LEU A 49 -24.56 29.62 13.37
N PRO A 50 -24.65 30.93 12.95
CA PRO A 50 -23.92 31.99 13.62
C PRO A 50 -24.30 32.07 15.10
N ASP A 51 -23.32 32.16 15.98
CA ASP A 51 -23.53 32.37 17.42
C ASP A 51 -22.84 33.69 17.84
N PRO A 52 -23.55 34.70 18.31
CA PRO A 52 -25.02 34.78 18.41
C PRO A 52 -25.71 34.87 17.04
N LEU A 53 -26.98 34.43 16.99
CA LEU A 53 -27.78 34.52 15.77
C LEU A 53 -27.85 35.95 15.25
N ILE A 54 -27.54 36.15 13.97
CA ILE A 54 -27.59 37.47 13.32
C ILE A 54 -29.03 37.76 12.93
N GLN A 55 -29.58 38.88 13.43
CA GLN A 55 -30.92 39.36 13.10
C GLN A 55 -30.96 39.92 11.66
N ASN A 56 -32.00 39.59 10.87
CA ASN A 56 -32.22 40.20 9.56
C ASN A 56 -32.47 41.72 9.70
N SER A 57 -31.73 42.52 8.96
CA SER A 57 -31.90 43.96 8.96
C SER A 57 -32.98 44.46 7.99
N GLY A 58 -33.38 43.63 7.03
CA GLY A 58 -34.23 43.99 5.90
C GLY A 58 -33.45 44.53 4.70
N LYS A 59 -32.15 44.81 4.85
CA LYS A 59 -31.23 45.22 3.77
C LYS A 59 -30.20 44.12 3.49
N GLU A 60 -29.40 44.31 2.47
CA GLU A 60 -28.23 43.44 2.23
C GLU A 60 -27.27 43.49 3.42
N MET A 61 -26.73 42.33 3.76
CA MET A 61 -25.93 42.12 4.97
C MET A 61 -24.60 41.46 4.62
N SER A 62 -23.50 42.21 4.73
CA SER A 62 -22.14 41.73 4.43
C SER A 62 -21.63 40.66 5.36
N GLU A 63 -22.24 40.48 6.55
CA GLU A 63 -21.93 39.38 7.48
C GLU A 63 -22.16 37.99 6.89
N PHE A 64 -22.98 37.90 5.83
CA PHE A 64 -23.27 36.69 5.12
C PHE A 64 -22.44 36.49 3.84
N ASP A 65 -21.59 37.45 3.44
CA ASP A 65 -20.77 37.35 2.23
C ASP A 65 -19.74 36.22 2.29
N LYS A 66 -19.31 35.85 3.50
CA LYS A 66 -18.39 34.73 3.73
C LYS A 66 -19.01 33.35 3.45
N TYR A 67 -20.33 33.26 3.33
CA TYR A 67 -21.03 32.03 3.03
C TYR A 67 -21.41 31.97 1.55
N GLN A 68 -21.14 30.82 0.93
CA GLN A 68 -21.55 30.55 -0.45
C GLN A 68 -23.07 30.54 -0.59
N GLY A 69 -23.57 30.91 -1.78
CA GLY A 69 -24.98 30.74 -2.13
C GLY A 69 -25.34 29.23 -2.26
N LEU A 70 -26.57 28.89 -1.86
CA LEU A 70 -27.13 27.57 -2.06
C LEU A 70 -28.22 27.61 -3.12
N ALA A 71 -27.93 27.03 -4.31
CA ALA A 71 -28.84 26.96 -5.44
C ALA A 71 -29.95 25.94 -5.25
N ASP A 72 -30.99 26.02 -6.10
CA ASP A 72 -32.07 25.05 -6.24
C ASP A 72 -32.89 24.79 -4.95
N VAL A 73 -32.96 25.79 -4.07
CA VAL A 73 -33.85 25.78 -2.92
C VAL A 73 -35.12 26.53 -3.24
N THR A 74 -36.26 25.87 -3.11
CA THR A 74 -37.57 26.45 -3.42
C THR A 74 -38.21 27.07 -2.18
N PHE A 75 -38.70 28.31 -2.31
CA PHE A 75 -39.48 29.00 -1.29
C PHE A 75 -40.91 29.20 -1.77
N SER A 76 -41.87 28.83 -0.95
CA SER A 76 -43.30 29.06 -1.16
C SER A 76 -43.81 30.14 -0.19
N ILE A 77 -44.51 31.13 -0.72
CA ILE A 77 -45.02 32.28 0.05
C ILE A 77 -46.53 32.20 0.15
N TYR A 78 -47.07 32.24 1.35
CA TYR A 78 -48.48 32.14 1.65
C TYR A 78 -48.99 33.43 2.27
N ASN A 79 -50.16 33.88 1.80
CA ASN A 79 -50.85 35.03 2.41
C ASN A 79 -51.58 34.60 3.67
N VAL A 80 -51.22 35.18 4.82
CA VAL A 80 -51.78 34.92 6.13
C VAL A 80 -52.36 36.19 6.78
N THR A 81 -52.66 37.19 5.95
CA THR A 81 -53.15 38.51 6.40
C THR A 81 -54.43 38.37 7.26
N SER A 82 -55.38 37.59 6.80
CA SER A 82 -56.66 37.43 7.54
C SER A 82 -56.41 36.79 8.90
N GLU A 83 -55.70 35.71 8.96
CA GLU A 83 -55.38 34.96 10.16
C GLU A 83 -54.56 35.82 11.16
N PHE A 84 -53.61 36.61 10.63
CA PHE A 84 -52.85 37.55 11.47
C PHE A 84 -53.76 38.57 12.15
N TYR A 85 -54.65 39.23 11.38
CA TYR A 85 -55.56 40.26 11.96
C TYR A 85 -56.66 39.65 12.84
N GLU A 86 -57.05 38.44 12.68
CA GLU A 86 -57.90 37.69 13.65
C GLU A 86 -57.20 37.57 15.00
N GLN A 87 -55.90 37.19 15.02
CA GLN A 87 -55.14 37.13 16.27
C GLN A 87 -54.99 38.53 16.91
N ARG A 88 -54.77 39.57 16.08
CA ARG A 88 -54.72 40.95 16.58
C ARG A 88 -56.04 41.42 17.15
N ALA A 89 -57.15 41.07 16.53
CA ALA A 89 -58.48 41.38 17.03
C ALA A 89 -58.83 40.65 18.35
N ALA A 90 -58.25 39.44 18.57
CA ALA A 90 -58.34 38.69 19.80
C ALA A 90 -57.44 39.25 20.92
N GLY A 91 -56.68 40.34 20.67
CA GLY A 91 -55.82 41.01 21.66
C GLY A 91 -54.38 40.53 21.69
N ALA A 92 -53.93 39.69 20.75
CA ALA A 92 -52.55 39.29 20.66
C ALA A 92 -51.63 40.49 20.30
N SER A 93 -50.39 40.56 20.82
CA SER A 93 -49.38 41.49 20.37
C SER A 93 -49.00 41.22 18.90
N VAL A 94 -48.30 42.15 18.23
CA VAL A 94 -47.82 41.94 16.87
C VAL A 94 -46.94 40.70 16.77
N ASP A 95 -46.05 40.53 17.72
CA ASP A 95 -45.11 39.37 17.73
C ASP A 95 -45.85 38.06 18.03
N ALA A 96 -46.80 38.06 18.96
CA ALA A 96 -47.64 36.88 19.24
C ALA A 96 -48.50 36.50 18.02
N ALA A 97 -49.05 37.51 17.29
CA ALA A 97 -49.82 37.24 16.08
C ALA A 97 -48.93 36.71 14.93
N LYS A 98 -47.70 37.24 14.75
CA LYS A 98 -46.71 36.70 13.82
C LYS A 98 -46.37 35.23 14.14
N GLN A 99 -46.12 34.95 15.42
CA GLN A 99 -45.83 33.59 15.88
C GLN A 99 -46.99 32.64 15.62
N ALA A 100 -48.21 33.07 15.83
CA ALA A 100 -49.43 32.26 15.60
C ALA A 100 -49.61 31.86 14.12
N VAL A 101 -49.22 32.75 13.18
CA VAL A 101 -49.36 32.45 11.75
C VAL A 101 -48.13 31.83 11.10
N GLN A 102 -47.00 31.74 11.82
CA GLN A 102 -45.72 31.26 11.28
C GLN A 102 -45.77 29.87 10.66
N SER A 103 -46.55 28.97 11.21
CA SER A 103 -46.73 27.61 10.70
C SER A 103 -47.84 27.46 9.67
N LEU A 104 -48.61 28.53 9.42
CA LEU A 104 -49.78 28.45 8.55
C LEU A 104 -49.34 28.55 7.06
N THR A 105 -49.94 27.67 6.26
CA THR A 105 -49.76 27.62 4.79
C THR A 105 -51.16 27.49 4.13
N PRO A 106 -52.03 28.49 4.25
CA PRO A 106 -53.40 28.39 3.80
C PRO A 106 -53.50 28.39 2.25
N GLY A 107 -54.22 27.42 1.73
CA GLY A 107 -54.49 27.32 0.29
C GLY A 107 -53.27 27.06 -0.58
N LYS A 108 -53.18 27.77 -1.71
CA LYS A 108 -52.02 27.72 -2.58
C LYS A 108 -51.05 28.89 -2.29
N PRO A 109 -49.74 28.70 -2.52
CA PRO A 109 -48.82 29.79 -2.37
C PRO A 109 -49.19 30.94 -3.34
N VAL A 110 -49.06 32.18 -2.89
CA VAL A 110 -49.31 33.39 -3.70
C VAL A 110 -48.09 33.77 -4.53
N ALA A 111 -46.93 33.28 -4.15
CA ALA A 111 -45.69 33.34 -4.94
C ALA A 111 -44.81 32.13 -4.61
N GLN A 112 -44.00 31.74 -5.56
CA GLN A 112 -42.99 30.66 -5.41
C GLN A 112 -41.78 31.01 -6.24
N GLY A 113 -40.60 30.67 -5.74
CA GLY A 113 -39.38 30.86 -6.49
C GLY A 113 -38.27 29.93 -6.00
N THR A 114 -37.32 29.66 -6.89
CA THR A 114 -36.17 28.79 -6.60
C THR A 114 -34.90 29.62 -6.68
N THR A 115 -33.96 29.37 -5.76
CA THR A 115 -32.70 30.10 -5.71
C THR A 115 -31.81 29.79 -6.91
N ASP A 116 -31.13 30.81 -7.40
CA ASP A 116 -30.13 30.74 -8.46
C ASP A 116 -28.76 30.21 -7.95
N ALA A 117 -27.75 30.18 -8.81
CA ALA A 117 -26.38 29.74 -8.49
C ALA A 117 -25.73 30.56 -7.33
N ASN A 118 -26.18 31.79 -7.10
CA ASN A 118 -25.71 32.66 -6.00
C ASN A 118 -26.54 32.46 -4.73
N GLY A 119 -27.54 31.61 -4.75
CA GLY A 119 -28.46 31.36 -3.65
C GLY A 119 -29.54 32.41 -3.50
N ASN A 120 -29.84 33.20 -4.53
CA ASN A 120 -30.81 34.27 -4.47
C ASN A 120 -32.10 33.91 -5.19
N VAL A 121 -33.22 34.33 -4.62
CA VAL A 121 -34.52 34.29 -5.26
C VAL A 121 -35.27 35.57 -4.96
N THR A 122 -35.92 36.14 -5.96
CA THR A 122 -36.67 37.37 -5.87
C THR A 122 -38.13 37.15 -6.23
N VAL A 123 -39.04 37.65 -5.40
CA VAL A 123 -40.49 37.65 -5.62
C VAL A 123 -41.09 39.01 -5.39
N GLN A 124 -42.18 39.34 -6.11
CA GLN A 124 -42.96 40.56 -5.90
C GLN A 124 -44.18 40.24 -5.05
N LEU A 125 -44.38 41.01 -3.98
CA LEU A 125 -45.49 40.78 -3.05
C LEU A 125 -46.32 42.09 -2.89
N PRO A 126 -47.67 42.02 -3.00
CA PRO A 126 -48.53 43.16 -2.66
C PRO A 126 -48.31 43.60 -1.22
N LYS A 127 -48.21 44.90 -0.97
CA LYS A 127 -48.07 45.46 0.38
C LYS A 127 -49.39 45.48 1.15
N LYS A 128 -50.50 45.42 0.44
CA LYS A 128 -51.84 45.43 1.03
C LYS A 128 -52.70 44.26 0.54
N GLN A 129 -53.56 43.78 1.41
CA GLN A 129 -54.52 42.71 1.11
C GLN A 129 -55.88 43.08 1.77
N ASN A 130 -56.92 43.18 0.96
CA ASN A 130 -58.26 43.56 1.42
C ASN A 130 -58.26 44.86 2.27
N GLY A 131 -57.44 45.87 1.85
CA GLY A 131 -57.32 47.15 2.53
C GLY A 131 -56.47 47.17 3.82
N LYS A 132 -55.94 46.00 4.24
CA LYS A 132 -55.04 45.85 5.38
C LYS A 132 -53.62 45.69 4.90
N ASP A 133 -52.64 46.01 5.75
CA ASP A 133 -51.22 45.72 5.48
C ASP A 133 -51.05 44.19 5.40
N ALA A 134 -50.40 43.72 4.34
CA ALA A 134 -50.29 42.31 4.04
C ALA A 134 -49.25 41.62 4.94
N VAL A 135 -49.56 40.37 5.27
CA VAL A 135 -48.71 39.50 6.08
C VAL A 135 -48.54 38.18 5.35
N TYR A 136 -47.29 37.74 5.23
CA TYR A 136 -46.91 36.53 4.50
C TYR A 136 -46.09 35.60 5.35
N THR A 137 -46.41 34.29 5.27
CA THR A 137 -45.55 33.21 5.74
C THR A 137 -44.72 32.69 4.58
N ILE A 138 -43.42 32.59 4.78
CA ILE A 138 -42.43 32.07 3.83
C ILE A 138 -41.97 30.73 4.30
N LYS A 139 -42.23 29.72 3.51
CA LYS A 139 -41.83 28.33 3.77
C LYS A 139 -40.72 27.91 2.81
N GLU A 140 -39.65 27.36 3.38
CA GLU A 140 -38.65 26.66 2.62
C GLU A 140 -39.14 25.21 2.31
N GLU A 141 -39.22 24.84 1.04
CA GLU A 141 -39.63 23.49 0.67
C GLU A 141 -38.48 22.51 0.93
N PRO A 142 -38.79 21.25 1.27
CA PRO A 142 -37.78 20.24 1.54
C PRO A 142 -36.83 20.04 0.37
N LYS A 143 -35.54 20.06 0.64
CA LYS A 143 -34.46 19.71 -0.29
C LYS A 143 -33.55 18.69 0.38
N GLU A 144 -33.17 17.65 -0.33
CA GLU A 144 -32.22 16.64 0.17
C GLU A 144 -30.90 17.31 0.58
N GLY A 145 -30.38 16.95 1.75
CA GLY A 145 -29.15 17.51 2.30
C GLY A 145 -29.29 18.90 2.95
N VAL A 146 -30.50 19.47 3.02
CA VAL A 146 -30.77 20.77 3.64
C VAL A 146 -31.76 20.60 4.78
N VAL A 147 -31.34 21.01 5.98
CA VAL A 147 -32.30 21.14 7.08
C VAL A 147 -33.10 22.42 6.82
N ALA A 148 -34.38 22.30 6.50
CA ALA A 148 -35.24 23.43 6.19
C ALA A 148 -35.26 24.47 7.34
N ALA A 149 -35.20 25.74 7.01
CA ALA A 149 -35.36 26.81 7.99
C ALA A 149 -36.77 26.78 8.59
N THR A 150 -36.91 27.24 9.85
CA THR A 150 -38.22 27.58 10.40
C THR A 150 -38.90 28.62 9.49
N ASN A 151 -40.19 28.43 9.20
CA ASN A 151 -40.93 29.40 8.41
C ASN A 151 -40.75 30.81 8.94
N MET A 152 -40.63 31.77 8.03
CA MET A 152 -40.47 33.18 8.37
C MET A 152 -41.76 33.93 8.12
N VAL A 153 -42.01 34.99 8.87
CA VAL A 153 -43.16 35.86 8.68
C VAL A 153 -42.70 37.27 8.35
N VAL A 154 -43.17 37.78 7.21
CA VAL A 154 -42.98 39.15 6.81
C VAL A 154 -44.32 39.89 6.88
N ALA A 155 -44.40 40.98 7.64
CA ALA A 155 -45.58 41.82 7.74
C ALA A 155 -45.22 43.23 7.21
N PHE A 156 -45.98 43.71 6.23
CA PHE A 156 -45.80 45.05 5.69
C PHE A 156 -46.47 46.10 6.57
N PRO A 157 -45.98 47.37 6.53
CA PRO A 157 -44.76 47.88 5.88
C PRO A 157 -43.49 47.40 6.63
N VAL A 158 -42.41 47.10 5.88
CA VAL A 158 -41.13 46.70 6.45
C VAL A 158 -40.18 47.90 6.54
N TYR A 159 -39.59 48.05 7.73
CA TYR A 159 -38.57 49.07 8.01
C TYR A 159 -37.23 48.42 8.33
N GLU A 160 -36.11 49.13 8.06
CA GLU A 160 -34.79 48.64 8.42
C GLU A 160 -34.66 48.41 9.93
N MET A 161 -34.07 47.27 10.32
CA MET A 161 -33.67 46.98 11.71
C MET A 161 -32.23 47.43 11.92
N ILE A 162 -32.02 48.53 12.64
CA ILE A 162 -30.72 49.16 12.87
C ILE A 162 -30.17 48.70 14.23
N LYS A 163 -29.03 47.98 14.21
CA LYS A 163 -28.32 47.55 15.41
C LYS A 163 -27.73 48.77 16.14
N GLN A 164 -27.97 48.89 17.44
CA GLN A 164 -27.44 49.93 18.31
C GLN A 164 -26.11 49.51 18.95
N ALA A 165 -25.36 50.45 19.51
CA ALA A 165 -24.08 50.17 20.16
C ALA A 165 -24.19 49.26 21.39
N ASP A 166 -25.34 49.22 22.05
CA ASP A 166 -25.66 48.35 23.20
C ASP A 166 -26.13 46.95 22.76
N GLY A 167 -26.13 46.66 21.45
CA GLY A 167 -26.57 45.40 20.88
C GLY A 167 -28.09 45.26 20.66
N SER A 168 -28.91 46.24 21.10
CA SER A 168 -30.33 46.31 20.81
C SER A 168 -30.61 46.69 19.35
N TYR A 169 -31.87 46.56 18.90
CA TYR A 169 -32.27 46.92 17.54
C TYR A 169 -33.40 47.97 17.61
N LYS A 170 -33.33 48.97 16.70
CA LYS A 170 -34.41 49.96 16.49
C LYS A 170 -34.85 49.94 15.05
N TYR A 171 -36.12 50.25 14.81
CA TYR A 171 -36.64 50.44 13.47
C TYR A 171 -36.16 51.79 12.89
N GLY A 172 -35.80 51.77 11.62
CA GLY A 172 -35.58 52.96 10.81
C GLY A 172 -36.90 53.71 10.57
N THR A 173 -36.81 54.84 9.89
CA THR A 173 -37.96 55.72 9.63
C THR A 173 -38.48 55.61 8.19
N GLU A 174 -37.76 54.94 7.30
CA GLU A 174 -38.13 54.78 5.88
C GLU A 174 -38.58 53.35 5.60
N GLU A 175 -39.69 53.23 4.86
CA GLU A 175 -40.19 51.95 4.39
C GLU A 175 -39.30 51.39 3.30
N LEU A 176 -38.98 50.08 3.40
CA LEU A 176 -38.16 49.40 2.41
C LEU A 176 -38.97 48.96 1.18
N ALA A 177 -38.58 49.44 0.00
CA ALA A 177 -39.12 49.00 -1.29
C ALA A 177 -38.59 47.64 -1.71
N ILE A 178 -37.37 47.28 -1.27
CA ILE A 178 -36.73 45.99 -1.44
C ILE A 178 -36.40 45.44 -0.05
N VAL A 179 -36.90 44.25 0.26
CA VAL A 179 -36.70 43.59 1.54
C VAL A 179 -35.78 42.38 1.35
N HIS A 180 -34.63 42.39 2.02
CA HIS A 180 -33.66 41.28 1.98
C HIS A 180 -33.79 40.44 3.25
N ILE A 181 -33.87 39.11 3.06
CA ILE A 181 -33.91 38.15 4.17
C ILE A 181 -32.90 37.04 3.95
N TYR A 182 -32.33 36.55 5.05
CA TYR A 182 -31.34 35.51 5.11
C TYR A 182 -31.87 34.37 6.01
N PRO A 183 -32.46 33.34 5.42
CA PRO A 183 -32.85 32.13 6.18
C PRO A 183 -31.60 31.49 6.81
N LYS A 184 -31.70 31.15 8.10
CA LYS A 184 -30.60 30.58 8.88
C LYS A 184 -30.91 29.13 9.18
N ASN A 185 -30.24 28.25 8.50
CA ASN A 185 -30.35 26.81 8.70
C ASN A 185 -29.06 26.13 8.29
N VAL A 186 -28.79 24.99 8.90
CA VAL A 186 -27.60 24.18 8.61
C VAL A 186 -27.83 23.41 7.32
N VAL A 187 -26.88 23.48 6.42
CA VAL A 187 -26.77 22.53 5.30
C VAL A 187 -26.13 21.27 5.86
N ALA A 188 -26.61 20.10 5.48
CA ALA A 188 -25.98 18.85 5.85
C ALA A 188 -24.50 18.89 5.43
N ASN A 189 -23.64 18.47 6.35
CA ASN A 189 -22.22 18.39 6.07
C ASN A 189 -22.00 17.46 4.89
N ASP A 190 -21.08 17.84 4.01
CA ASP A 190 -20.57 16.97 2.96
C ASP A 190 -19.95 15.73 3.58
N GLY A 191 -20.10 14.61 2.90
CA GLY A 191 -19.50 13.35 3.31
C GLY A 191 -18.22 13.03 2.55
N SER A 192 -17.68 11.86 2.80
CA SER A 192 -16.51 11.35 2.10
C SER A 192 -16.69 9.92 1.65
N LEU A 193 -16.01 9.58 0.56
CA LEU A 193 -15.87 8.22 0.05
C LEU A 193 -14.46 7.73 0.35
N HIS A 194 -14.35 6.53 0.89
CA HIS A 194 -13.09 5.81 1.05
C HIS A 194 -13.15 4.48 0.29
N VAL A 195 -12.21 4.28 -0.62
CA VAL A 195 -12.13 3.10 -1.47
C VAL A 195 -10.88 2.30 -1.14
N LYS A 196 -11.04 1.00 -0.94
CA LYS A 196 -9.96 0.01 -0.92
C LYS A 196 -9.90 -0.71 -2.25
N LYS A 197 -8.84 -0.49 -3.00
CA LYS A 197 -8.55 -1.17 -4.26
C LYS A 197 -7.67 -2.37 -3.97
N VAL A 198 -8.14 -3.56 -4.30
CA VAL A 198 -7.44 -4.81 -4.01
C VAL A 198 -7.34 -5.70 -5.24
N GLY A 199 -6.36 -6.61 -5.23
CA GLY A 199 -6.21 -7.65 -6.23
C GLY A 199 -7.09 -8.88 -5.94
N THR A 200 -6.87 -9.96 -6.69
CA THR A 200 -7.54 -11.26 -6.51
C THR A 200 -7.32 -11.79 -5.09
N ALA A 201 -6.11 -11.64 -4.54
CA ALA A 201 -5.84 -11.83 -3.12
C ALA A 201 -6.19 -10.52 -2.39
N GLU A 202 -7.29 -10.48 -1.65
CA GLU A 202 -7.89 -9.28 -1.04
C GLU A 202 -6.99 -8.50 -0.06
N ASN A 203 -5.86 -9.05 0.35
CA ASN A 203 -4.88 -8.42 1.23
C ASN A 203 -3.85 -7.55 0.49
N GLU A 204 -3.92 -7.49 -0.85
CA GLU A 204 -3.01 -6.70 -1.67
C GLU A 204 -3.66 -5.40 -2.13
N GLY A 205 -3.18 -4.26 -1.60
CA GLY A 205 -3.58 -2.93 -2.07
C GLY A 205 -2.96 -2.60 -3.43
N LEU A 206 -3.74 -2.03 -4.35
CA LEU A 206 -3.31 -1.69 -5.70
C LEU A 206 -3.34 -0.17 -5.93
N ASN A 207 -2.18 0.44 -6.15
CA ASN A 207 -2.06 1.85 -6.54
C ASN A 207 -2.16 2.03 -8.06
N GLY A 208 -2.66 3.20 -8.49
CA GLY A 208 -2.70 3.58 -9.91
C GLY A 208 -3.97 3.19 -10.65
N ALA A 209 -4.99 2.64 -9.98
CA ALA A 209 -6.32 2.50 -10.54
C ALA A 209 -6.95 3.89 -10.71
N GLU A 210 -7.57 4.15 -11.88
CA GLU A 210 -8.21 5.42 -12.18
C GLU A 210 -9.74 5.28 -12.14
N PHE A 211 -10.40 6.18 -11.40
CA PHE A 211 -11.84 6.22 -11.22
C PHE A 211 -12.43 7.55 -11.68
N VAL A 212 -13.69 7.52 -12.12
CA VAL A 212 -14.54 8.69 -12.25
C VAL A 212 -15.74 8.56 -11.32
N ILE A 213 -16.25 9.70 -10.83
CA ILE A 213 -17.44 9.77 -9.99
C ILE A 213 -18.53 10.49 -10.76
N SER A 214 -19.71 9.88 -10.81
CA SER A 214 -20.87 10.44 -11.52
C SER A 214 -22.13 10.42 -10.66
N LYS A 215 -23.07 11.32 -11.00
CA LYS A 215 -24.44 11.35 -10.50
C LYS A 215 -25.42 11.47 -11.66
N SER A 216 -26.67 11.10 -11.44
CA SER A 216 -27.74 11.26 -12.43
C SER A 216 -28.67 12.39 -11.97
N GLU A 217 -28.94 13.36 -12.85
CA GLU A 217 -29.83 14.49 -12.56
C GLU A 217 -30.97 14.57 -13.59
N GLY A 218 -32.16 14.91 -13.11
CA GLY A 218 -33.34 15.10 -13.95
C GLY A 218 -34.13 13.82 -14.24
N SER A 219 -35.18 13.95 -15.07
CA SER A 219 -36.04 12.83 -15.50
C SER A 219 -36.38 12.97 -17.02
N PRO A 220 -35.92 12.05 -17.93
CA PRO A 220 -34.93 10.99 -17.65
C PRO A 220 -33.57 11.55 -17.23
N GLY A 221 -32.88 10.84 -16.32
CA GLY A 221 -31.65 11.31 -15.71
C GLY A 221 -30.51 11.52 -16.71
N THR A 222 -29.90 12.72 -16.70
CA THR A 222 -28.63 12.97 -17.40
C THR A 222 -27.48 12.63 -16.48
N VAL A 223 -26.56 11.77 -16.94
CA VAL A 223 -25.35 11.42 -16.19
C VAL A 223 -24.38 12.58 -16.27
N LYS A 224 -23.92 13.05 -15.10
CA LYS A 224 -22.88 14.08 -14.96
C LYS A 224 -21.72 13.53 -14.16
N TYR A 225 -20.51 13.82 -14.62
CA TYR A 225 -19.25 13.40 -14.00
C TYR A 225 -18.59 14.60 -13.32
N ILE A 226 -17.93 14.39 -12.20
CA ILE A 226 -17.08 15.42 -11.58
C ILE A 226 -15.97 15.78 -12.57
N GLN A 227 -15.86 17.07 -12.93
CA GLN A 227 -14.85 17.57 -13.85
C GLN A 227 -13.69 18.24 -13.11
N GLY A 228 -13.98 19.01 -12.08
CA GLY A 228 -13.00 19.78 -11.34
C GLY A 228 -13.63 20.52 -10.18
N VAL A 229 -12.94 21.56 -9.72
CA VAL A 229 -13.38 22.47 -8.65
C VAL A 229 -13.26 23.91 -9.13
N LYS A 230 -14.25 24.74 -8.82
CA LYS A 230 -14.23 26.18 -9.04
C LYS A 230 -14.98 26.88 -7.90
N ASP A 231 -14.41 27.93 -7.35
CA ASP A 231 -14.97 28.70 -6.23
C ASP A 231 -15.39 27.80 -5.05
N GLY A 232 -14.60 26.73 -4.76
CA GLY A 232 -14.87 25.75 -3.71
C GLY A 232 -16.05 24.81 -3.98
N LEU A 233 -16.52 24.68 -5.22
CA LEU A 233 -17.61 23.80 -5.63
C LEU A 233 -17.17 22.84 -6.73
N TYR A 234 -17.77 21.66 -6.76
CA TYR A 234 -17.58 20.73 -7.88
C TYR A 234 -18.14 21.31 -9.17
N THR A 235 -17.35 21.22 -10.25
CA THR A 235 -17.84 21.42 -11.62
C THR A 235 -18.16 20.08 -12.26
N TRP A 236 -19.17 20.06 -13.13
CA TRP A 236 -19.72 18.83 -13.70
C TRP A 236 -19.69 18.87 -15.23
N THR A 237 -19.45 17.74 -15.84
CA THR A 237 -19.50 17.54 -17.28
C THR A 237 -20.35 16.32 -17.65
N THR A 238 -20.97 16.35 -18.83
CA THR A 238 -21.63 15.18 -19.42
C THR A 238 -20.68 14.31 -20.25
N ASP A 239 -19.48 14.83 -20.50
CA ASP A 239 -18.44 14.13 -21.25
C ASP A 239 -17.50 13.37 -20.29
N LYS A 240 -17.55 12.07 -20.31
CA LYS A 240 -16.74 11.19 -19.44
C LYS A 240 -15.23 11.37 -19.65
N GLU A 241 -14.80 11.72 -20.88
CA GLU A 241 -13.38 11.92 -21.16
C GLU A 241 -12.81 13.18 -20.50
N GLN A 242 -13.68 14.15 -20.20
CA GLN A 242 -13.33 15.36 -19.45
C GLN A 242 -13.48 15.22 -17.94
N ALA A 243 -13.90 14.06 -17.46
CA ALA A 243 -14.06 13.82 -16.03
C ALA A 243 -12.71 13.77 -15.31
N LYS A 244 -12.68 14.30 -14.07
CA LYS A 244 -11.52 14.14 -13.17
C LYS A 244 -11.23 12.66 -12.94
N ARG A 245 -9.98 12.27 -13.07
CA ARG A 245 -9.47 10.95 -12.70
C ARG A 245 -9.04 10.97 -11.25
N PHE A 246 -9.69 10.15 -10.43
CA PHE A 246 -9.31 9.90 -9.03
C PHE A 246 -8.48 8.63 -8.99
N ILE A 247 -7.27 8.70 -8.41
CA ILE A 247 -6.25 7.64 -8.52
C ILE A 247 -6.02 7.02 -7.15
N THR A 248 -5.97 5.69 -7.06
CA THR A 248 -5.63 5.00 -5.81
C THR A 248 -4.19 5.26 -5.38
N GLY A 249 -3.96 5.35 -4.06
CA GLY A 249 -2.75 5.87 -3.45
C GLY A 249 -2.83 7.35 -3.14
N LYS A 250 -3.99 8.01 -3.43
CA LYS A 250 -4.18 9.44 -3.20
C LYS A 250 -5.49 9.76 -2.49
N SER A 251 -5.51 10.91 -1.83
CA SER A 251 -6.71 11.55 -1.28
C SER A 251 -6.95 12.90 -1.95
N TYR A 252 -8.22 13.25 -2.11
CA TYR A 252 -8.70 14.43 -2.79
C TYR A 252 -9.65 15.21 -1.89
N GLU A 253 -9.40 16.51 -1.75
CA GLU A 253 -10.24 17.45 -1.01
C GLU A 253 -10.51 18.69 -1.87
N ILE A 254 -11.67 19.32 -1.74
CA ILE A 254 -12.00 20.54 -2.47
C ILE A 254 -11.06 21.67 -2.03
N GLY A 255 -10.34 22.26 -2.99
CA GLY A 255 -9.66 23.53 -2.83
C GLY A 255 -10.51 24.69 -3.37
N GLU A 256 -9.93 25.86 -3.57
CA GLU A 256 -10.66 27.02 -4.09
C GLU A 256 -11.03 26.87 -5.58
N ASN A 257 -10.05 26.55 -6.43
CA ASN A 257 -10.21 26.40 -7.87
C ASN A 257 -9.63 25.09 -8.43
N ASP A 258 -9.22 24.18 -7.58
CA ASP A 258 -8.72 22.84 -7.93
C ASP A 258 -8.84 21.93 -6.72
N PHE A 259 -8.54 20.65 -6.91
CA PHE A 259 -8.40 19.70 -5.81
C PHE A 259 -7.09 19.90 -5.07
N THR A 260 -7.15 19.81 -3.75
CA THR A 260 -5.96 19.54 -2.93
C THR A 260 -5.74 18.02 -2.90
N GLU A 261 -4.60 17.57 -3.43
CA GLU A 261 -4.22 16.17 -3.48
C GLU A 261 -3.17 15.89 -2.39
N ALA A 262 -3.27 14.72 -1.75
CA ALA A 262 -2.28 14.20 -0.81
C ALA A 262 -2.06 12.70 -1.02
N GLU A 263 -0.91 12.19 -0.56
CA GLU A 263 -0.64 10.76 -0.56
C GLU A 263 -1.58 10.03 0.41
N ASN A 264 -1.93 8.79 0.07
CA ASN A 264 -2.79 7.92 0.85
C ASN A 264 -2.15 6.53 0.98
N GLY A 265 -2.76 5.64 1.76
CA GLY A 265 -2.32 4.25 1.92
C GLY A 265 -2.32 3.48 0.60
N THR A 266 -1.53 2.40 0.54
CA THR A 266 -1.46 1.56 -0.65
C THR A 266 -2.83 0.96 -0.98
N GLY A 267 -3.29 1.20 -2.20
CA GLY A 267 -4.61 0.78 -2.66
C GLY A 267 -5.76 1.63 -2.12
N GLU A 268 -5.50 2.71 -1.40
CA GLU A 268 -6.55 3.56 -0.83
C GLU A 268 -6.80 4.80 -1.70
N LEU A 269 -8.08 5.14 -1.86
CA LEU A 269 -8.53 6.39 -2.47
C LEU A 269 -9.54 7.04 -1.54
N THR A 270 -9.32 8.31 -1.19
CA THR A 270 -10.29 9.09 -0.42
C THR A 270 -10.73 10.30 -1.22
N VAL A 271 -12.04 10.53 -1.31
CA VAL A 271 -12.62 11.75 -1.91
C VAL A 271 -13.51 12.40 -0.87
N LYS A 272 -13.13 13.61 -0.46
CA LYS A 272 -13.82 14.39 0.57
C LYS A 272 -14.76 15.44 -0.03
N ASN A 273 -15.61 16.01 0.81
CA ASN A 273 -16.54 17.08 0.50
C ASN A 273 -17.54 16.75 -0.61
N LEU A 274 -17.92 15.47 -0.74
CA LEU A 274 -19.01 15.06 -1.62
C LEU A 274 -20.34 15.50 -1.03
N GLU A 275 -21.13 16.21 -1.84
CA GLU A 275 -22.49 16.63 -1.46
C GLU A 275 -23.37 15.39 -1.16
N VAL A 276 -24.39 15.61 -0.33
CA VAL A 276 -25.42 14.58 -0.09
C VAL A 276 -26.06 14.18 -1.40
N GLY A 277 -26.17 12.85 -1.64
CA GLY A 277 -26.73 12.33 -2.88
C GLY A 277 -26.22 10.94 -3.24
N SER A 278 -26.78 10.38 -4.31
CA SER A 278 -26.43 9.06 -4.84
C SER A 278 -25.46 9.21 -6.02
N TYR A 279 -24.42 8.39 -6.00
CA TYR A 279 -23.30 8.44 -6.93
C TYR A 279 -22.97 7.06 -7.47
N ILE A 280 -22.22 7.04 -8.57
CA ILE A 280 -21.55 5.86 -9.11
C ILE A 280 -20.06 6.17 -9.17
N LEU A 281 -19.26 5.34 -8.50
CA LEU A 281 -17.82 5.23 -8.70
C LEU A 281 -17.59 4.26 -9.86
N GLU A 282 -16.94 4.71 -10.93
CA GLU A 282 -16.65 3.85 -12.09
C GLU A 282 -15.15 3.77 -12.31
N GLU A 283 -14.61 2.55 -12.27
CA GLU A 283 -13.22 2.29 -12.63
C GLU A 283 -13.08 2.36 -14.15
N VAL A 284 -12.18 3.20 -14.62
CA VAL A 284 -11.96 3.45 -16.06
C VAL A 284 -10.63 2.92 -16.55
N LYS A 285 -9.71 2.65 -15.61
CA LYS A 285 -8.41 2.05 -15.91
C LYS A 285 -7.92 1.25 -14.72
N ALA A 286 -7.55 0.00 -14.96
CA ALA A 286 -6.89 -0.83 -13.97
C ALA A 286 -5.45 -0.34 -13.71
N PRO A 287 -4.87 -0.64 -12.53
CA PRO A 287 -3.44 -0.45 -12.29
C PRO A 287 -2.60 -1.32 -13.22
N ASN A 288 -1.30 -1.02 -13.31
CA ASN A 288 -0.36 -1.93 -13.94
C ASN A 288 -0.43 -3.31 -13.26
N ASN A 289 -0.28 -4.37 -14.03
CA ASN A 289 -0.34 -5.77 -13.56
C ASN A 289 -1.70 -6.25 -13.04
N ALA A 290 -2.77 -5.55 -13.39
CA ALA A 290 -4.13 -5.93 -13.02
C ALA A 290 -5.09 -5.70 -14.20
N GLU A 291 -6.15 -6.50 -14.25
CA GLU A 291 -7.19 -6.42 -15.27
C GLU A 291 -8.54 -6.02 -14.65
N LEU A 292 -9.33 -5.25 -15.40
CA LEU A 292 -10.70 -4.95 -15.01
C LEU A 292 -11.53 -6.25 -14.99
N ILE A 293 -12.33 -6.42 -13.95
CA ILE A 293 -13.31 -7.51 -13.90
C ILE A 293 -14.58 -7.02 -14.62
N GLU A 294 -14.98 -7.72 -15.67
CA GLU A 294 -16.18 -7.39 -16.43
C GLU A 294 -17.41 -7.33 -15.52
N ASN A 295 -18.27 -6.34 -15.73
CA ASN A 295 -19.48 -6.06 -14.93
C ASN A 295 -19.24 -5.65 -13.46
N GLN A 296 -17.99 -5.43 -13.00
CA GLN A 296 -17.68 -4.93 -11.65
C GLN A 296 -17.02 -3.55 -11.67
N THR A 297 -16.97 -2.88 -12.82
CA THR A 297 -16.34 -1.56 -12.94
C THR A 297 -17.15 -0.44 -12.31
N LYS A 298 -18.45 -0.63 -12.02
CA LYS A 298 -19.35 0.39 -11.45
C LYS A 298 -19.81 0.01 -10.05
N THR A 299 -19.50 0.87 -9.10
CA THR A 299 -19.84 0.70 -7.69
C THR A 299 -20.76 1.85 -7.23
N PRO A 300 -22.06 1.61 -6.97
CA PRO A 300 -22.95 2.62 -6.45
C PRO A 300 -22.64 2.93 -4.98
N PHE A 301 -22.80 4.20 -4.59
CA PHE A 301 -22.71 4.64 -3.22
C PHE A 301 -23.59 5.88 -2.97
N THR A 302 -23.91 6.14 -1.70
CA THR A 302 -24.73 7.28 -1.29
C THR A 302 -24.05 8.02 -0.15
N ILE A 303 -23.95 9.33 -0.27
CA ILE A 303 -23.56 10.23 0.80
C ILE A 303 -24.84 10.65 1.54
N GLU A 304 -24.95 10.26 2.79
CA GLU A 304 -26.12 10.58 3.62
C GLU A 304 -25.93 11.90 4.39
N ALA A 305 -27.05 12.60 4.59
CA ALA A 305 -27.05 13.84 5.35
C ALA A 305 -26.57 13.61 6.79
N ASN A 306 -25.72 14.51 7.30
CA ASN A 306 -25.21 14.50 8.68
C ASN A 306 -24.40 13.23 9.06
N ASN A 307 -23.95 12.44 8.09
CA ASN A 307 -23.08 11.30 8.32
C ASN A 307 -21.63 11.69 8.02
N GLN A 308 -20.81 11.84 9.07
CA GLN A 308 -19.36 12.15 8.96
C GLN A 308 -18.50 10.90 8.76
N THR A 309 -19.06 9.71 8.89
CA THR A 309 -18.33 8.46 8.64
C THR A 309 -18.14 8.30 7.14
N PRO A 310 -16.89 8.09 6.66
CA PRO A 310 -16.66 7.82 5.24
C PRO A 310 -17.46 6.62 4.75
N VAL A 311 -17.99 6.71 3.54
CA VAL A 311 -18.60 5.57 2.86
C VAL A 311 -17.49 4.65 2.38
N GLU A 312 -17.41 3.45 2.93
CA GLU A 312 -16.40 2.45 2.59
C GLU A 312 -16.82 1.62 1.37
N LYS A 313 -15.92 1.48 0.39
CA LYS A 313 -16.12 0.59 -0.77
C LYS A 313 -14.85 -0.19 -1.03
N THR A 314 -15.00 -1.49 -1.33
CA THR A 314 -13.91 -2.34 -1.82
C THR A 314 -14.14 -2.61 -3.30
N VAL A 315 -13.12 -2.33 -4.13
CA VAL A 315 -13.14 -2.59 -5.57
C VAL A 315 -12.00 -3.54 -5.91
N LYS A 316 -12.29 -4.60 -6.67
CA LYS A 316 -11.33 -5.65 -7.03
C LYS A 316 -10.90 -5.53 -8.49
N ASN A 317 -9.65 -5.91 -8.76
CA ASN A 317 -9.20 -6.28 -10.10
C ASN A 317 -8.62 -7.70 -10.11
N ASP A 318 -8.56 -8.30 -11.28
CA ASP A 318 -7.82 -9.54 -11.46
C ASP A 318 -6.33 -9.28 -11.44
N THR A 319 -5.62 -10.00 -10.57
CA THR A 319 -4.16 -9.98 -10.48
C THR A 319 -3.62 -11.41 -10.51
N SER A 320 -2.39 -11.56 -11.04
CA SER A 320 -1.63 -12.80 -10.99
C SER A 320 -0.39 -12.61 -10.13
N LYS A 321 -0.57 -12.31 -8.83
CA LYS A 321 0.54 -12.14 -7.90
C LYS A 321 1.31 -13.44 -7.75
N VAL A 322 2.63 -13.34 -7.96
CA VAL A 322 3.57 -14.45 -7.77
C VAL A 322 4.15 -14.40 -6.36
N ASP A 323 4.25 -15.55 -5.72
CA ASP A 323 5.01 -15.76 -4.50
C ASP A 323 5.99 -16.92 -4.69
N LYS A 324 7.11 -16.89 -3.98
CA LYS A 324 8.14 -17.92 -4.02
C LYS A 324 8.67 -18.22 -2.64
N THR A 325 8.67 -19.48 -2.27
CA THR A 325 9.07 -19.94 -0.93
C THR A 325 9.94 -21.19 -0.99
N THR A 326 10.59 -21.48 0.15
CA THR A 326 11.29 -22.75 0.44
C THR A 326 10.65 -23.41 1.66
N PRO A 327 9.53 -24.15 1.51
CA PRO A 327 8.67 -24.58 2.63
C PRO A 327 9.36 -25.46 3.68
N ASN A 328 10.45 -26.15 3.33
CA ASN A 328 11.16 -27.07 4.23
C ASN A 328 12.44 -26.47 4.81
N LEU A 329 12.77 -25.23 4.48
CA LEU A 329 14.02 -24.62 4.90
C LEU A 329 13.75 -23.70 6.10
N ASP A 330 14.35 -24.06 7.25
CA ASP A 330 14.37 -23.19 8.43
C ASP A 330 15.65 -22.34 8.35
N GLY A 331 15.51 -21.10 7.95
CA GLY A 331 16.62 -20.23 7.63
C GLY A 331 16.94 -20.18 6.13
N LYS A 332 18.21 -19.92 5.78
CA LYS A 332 18.65 -19.81 4.38
C LYS A 332 19.89 -20.68 4.05
N ASP A 333 20.43 -21.37 5.02
CA ASP A 333 21.67 -22.12 4.88
C ASP A 333 21.45 -23.59 4.49
N VAL A 334 22.23 -24.05 3.54
CA VAL A 334 22.19 -25.42 3.01
C VAL A 334 23.59 -25.94 2.71
N ALA A 335 23.76 -27.25 2.76
CA ALA A 335 24.97 -27.89 2.27
C ALA A 335 24.94 -27.99 0.73
N ILE A 336 26.11 -28.00 0.09
CA ILE A 336 26.19 -28.27 -1.35
C ILE A 336 25.66 -29.68 -1.61
N GLY A 337 24.76 -29.82 -2.59
CA GLY A 337 24.10 -31.07 -2.96
C GLY A 337 22.84 -31.42 -2.13
N GLU A 338 22.56 -30.68 -1.03
CA GLU A 338 21.33 -30.86 -0.25
C GLU A 338 20.10 -30.44 -1.08
N LYS A 339 19.05 -31.28 -1.05
CA LYS A 339 17.82 -31.02 -1.80
C LYS A 339 16.96 -29.97 -1.08
N ILE A 340 16.72 -28.87 -1.76
CA ILE A 340 15.91 -27.75 -1.31
C ILE A 340 14.57 -27.81 -2.03
N LYS A 341 13.49 -27.87 -1.28
CA LYS A 341 12.14 -27.78 -1.84
C LYS A 341 11.79 -26.32 -2.08
N TYR A 342 11.45 -25.99 -3.31
CA TYR A 342 10.92 -24.68 -3.70
C TYR A 342 9.45 -24.80 -4.07
N GLN A 343 8.73 -23.70 -3.89
CA GLN A 343 7.36 -23.54 -4.35
C GLN A 343 7.19 -22.17 -4.98
N ILE A 344 6.69 -22.15 -6.21
CA ILE A 344 6.15 -20.95 -6.86
C ILE A 344 4.64 -21.04 -6.73
N SER A 345 4.01 -19.97 -6.26
CA SER A 345 2.55 -19.85 -6.17
C SER A 345 2.11 -18.60 -6.93
N VAL A 346 1.01 -18.70 -7.68
CA VAL A 346 0.44 -17.57 -8.41
C VAL A 346 -1.07 -17.58 -8.29
N ASN A 347 -1.68 -16.40 -8.10
CA ASN A 347 -3.14 -16.27 -8.12
C ASN A 347 -3.66 -16.51 -9.53
N ILE A 348 -4.69 -17.36 -9.66
CA ILE A 348 -5.41 -17.57 -10.90
C ILE A 348 -6.44 -16.46 -11.03
N PRO A 349 -6.44 -15.67 -12.13
CA PRO A 349 -7.42 -14.62 -12.35
C PRO A 349 -8.87 -15.12 -12.24
N LEU A 350 -9.77 -14.28 -11.73
CA LEU A 350 -11.21 -14.59 -11.69
C LEU A 350 -11.79 -14.78 -13.10
N GLY A 351 -11.28 -14.01 -14.08
CA GLY A 351 -11.64 -14.09 -15.48
C GLY A 351 -10.84 -15.12 -16.29
N ILE A 352 -10.21 -16.13 -15.68
CA ILE A 352 -9.32 -17.09 -16.38
C ILE A 352 -10.02 -17.85 -17.52
N ALA A 353 -11.34 -18.03 -17.43
CA ALA A 353 -12.18 -18.66 -18.46
C ALA A 353 -12.92 -17.67 -19.35
N ASP A 354 -12.72 -16.36 -19.18
CA ASP A 354 -13.37 -15.32 -19.97
C ASP A 354 -12.93 -15.37 -21.43
N LYS A 355 -13.80 -14.86 -22.30
CA LYS A 355 -13.56 -14.81 -23.73
C LYS A 355 -13.61 -13.38 -24.25
N GLU A 356 -12.72 -13.08 -25.18
CA GLU A 356 -12.77 -11.89 -26.03
C GLU A 356 -13.25 -12.32 -27.43
N GLY A 357 -14.55 -12.13 -27.72
CA GLY A 357 -15.23 -12.74 -28.88
C GLY A 357 -15.28 -14.26 -28.73
N ASP A 358 -14.74 -14.99 -29.71
CA ASP A 358 -14.67 -16.46 -29.69
C ASP A 358 -13.40 -17.01 -29.08
N ALA A 359 -12.38 -16.16 -28.82
CA ALA A 359 -11.10 -16.55 -28.28
C ALA A 359 -11.09 -16.49 -26.73
N ASN A 360 -10.30 -17.36 -26.09
CA ASN A 360 -10.04 -17.24 -24.67
C ASN A 360 -9.21 -15.98 -24.38
N LYS A 361 -9.57 -15.23 -23.36
CA LYS A 361 -8.83 -14.06 -22.89
C LYS A 361 -7.39 -14.43 -22.53
N TYR A 362 -7.22 -15.53 -21.77
CA TYR A 362 -5.91 -16.06 -21.40
C TYR A 362 -5.52 -17.20 -22.33
N VAL A 363 -4.57 -16.96 -23.23
CA VAL A 363 -4.05 -17.95 -24.19
C VAL A 363 -2.73 -18.58 -23.75
N LYS A 364 -2.12 -18.05 -22.71
CA LYS A 364 -0.93 -18.57 -22.05
C LYS A 364 -0.99 -18.34 -20.53
N PHE A 365 -0.35 -19.21 -19.78
CA PHE A 365 -0.16 -19.08 -18.34
C PHE A 365 1.13 -19.81 -17.97
N ASN A 366 2.24 -19.06 -17.93
CA ASN A 366 3.58 -19.59 -17.75
C ASN A 366 4.15 -19.13 -16.41
N LEU A 367 4.65 -20.07 -15.61
CA LEU A 367 5.51 -19.74 -14.47
C LEU A 367 6.96 -19.75 -14.95
N VAL A 368 7.69 -18.69 -14.67
CA VAL A 368 9.08 -18.50 -15.09
C VAL A 368 9.98 -18.45 -13.88
N ASP A 369 10.95 -19.35 -13.81
CA ASP A 369 12.02 -19.38 -12.81
C ASP A 369 13.31 -18.81 -13.40
N LYS A 370 14.02 -18.01 -12.62
CA LYS A 370 15.36 -17.53 -12.93
C LYS A 370 16.23 -17.63 -11.70
N HIS A 371 17.31 -18.39 -11.79
CA HIS A 371 18.17 -18.67 -10.64
C HIS A 371 19.66 -18.43 -10.92
N ASP A 372 20.45 -18.28 -9.85
CA ASP A 372 21.91 -18.21 -9.92
C ASP A 372 22.48 -19.49 -10.51
N ALA A 373 23.59 -19.37 -11.24
CA ALA A 373 24.29 -20.50 -11.87
C ALA A 373 24.82 -21.54 -10.87
N ALA A 374 24.90 -21.20 -9.58
CA ALA A 374 25.23 -22.14 -8.51
C ALA A 374 24.05 -22.99 -8.02
N LEU A 375 22.82 -22.70 -8.49
CA LEU A 375 21.64 -23.53 -8.27
C LEU A 375 21.40 -24.43 -9.48
N THR A 376 21.06 -25.68 -9.23
CA THR A 376 20.68 -26.65 -10.26
C THR A 376 19.26 -27.12 -10.03
N PHE A 377 18.41 -26.99 -11.04
CA PHE A 377 17.05 -27.55 -11.04
C PHE A 377 17.10 -29.08 -11.15
N ASP A 378 16.42 -29.76 -10.24
CA ASP A 378 16.29 -31.20 -10.28
C ASP A 378 15.11 -31.58 -11.19
N ASN A 379 15.39 -31.80 -12.47
CA ASN A 379 14.37 -32.17 -13.46
C ASN A 379 13.94 -33.63 -13.30
N VAL A 380 13.22 -33.92 -12.22
CA VAL A 380 12.75 -35.26 -11.84
C VAL A 380 11.23 -35.31 -11.94
N THR A 381 10.70 -36.26 -12.70
CA THR A 381 9.27 -36.45 -12.98
C THR A 381 8.59 -37.53 -12.14
N SER A 382 9.35 -38.30 -11.35
CA SER A 382 8.83 -39.37 -10.48
C SER A 382 9.70 -39.57 -9.25
N GLY A 383 9.12 -40.05 -8.17
CA GLY A 383 9.81 -40.29 -6.90
C GLY A 383 9.72 -39.11 -5.94
N GLU A 384 10.53 -39.16 -4.87
CA GLU A 384 10.45 -38.23 -3.74
C GLU A 384 10.72 -36.77 -4.13
N TYR A 385 11.61 -36.53 -5.09
CA TYR A 385 12.05 -35.20 -5.52
C TYR A 385 11.45 -34.78 -6.86
N ALA A 386 10.33 -35.43 -7.26
CA ALA A 386 9.62 -35.06 -8.48
C ALA A 386 8.96 -33.68 -8.35
N TYR A 387 9.02 -32.91 -9.44
CA TYR A 387 8.25 -31.68 -9.54
C TYR A 387 6.77 -31.99 -9.87
N ALA A 388 5.86 -31.11 -9.45
CA ALA A 388 4.45 -31.21 -9.77
C ALA A 388 3.76 -29.84 -9.79
N LEU A 389 2.76 -29.69 -10.65
CA LEU A 389 1.89 -28.51 -10.74
C LEU A 389 0.54 -28.85 -10.11
N TYR A 390 -0.02 -27.89 -9.35
CA TYR A 390 -1.29 -28.03 -8.64
C TYR A 390 -2.20 -26.85 -8.91
N ASP A 391 -3.50 -27.12 -9.06
CA ASP A 391 -4.58 -26.13 -8.93
C ASP A 391 -5.19 -26.27 -7.53
N GLY A 392 -4.92 -25.31 -6.66
CA GLY A 392 -5.18 -25.48 -5.23
C GLY A 392 -4.39 -26.65 -4.65
N ASP A 393 -5.09 -27.68 -4.18
CA ASP A 393 -4.50 -28.92 -3.68
C ASP A 393 -4.63 -30.10 -4.66
N THR A 394 -5.21 -29.85 -5.84
CA THR A 394 -5.39 -30.88 -6.88
C THR A 394 -4.20 -30.89 -7.82
N MET A 395 -3.53 -32.06 -7.91
CA MET A 395 -2.41 -32.21 -8.85
C MET A 395 -2.93 -32.16 -10.29
N ILE A 396 -2.31 -31.33 -11.12
CA ILE A 396 -2.55 -31.26 -12.55
C ILE A 396 -1.78 -32.39 -13.24
N ALA A 397 -2.46 -33.14 -14.10
CA ALA A 397 -1.85 -34.23 -14.85
C ALA A 397 -0.70 -33.71 -15.75
N PRO A 398 0.43 -34.44 -15.85
CA PRO A 398 1.63 -33.98 -16.56
C PRO A 398 1.41 -33.61 -18.03
N GLU A 399 0.41 -34.21 -18.70
CA GLU A 399 0.04 -33.85 -20.08
C GLU A 399 -0.58 -32.45 -20.25
N ASN A 400 -0.96 -31.79 -19.15
CA ASN A 400 -1.58 -30.47 -19.16
C ASN A 400 -0.60 -29.31 -18.96
N TYR A 401 0.69 -29.60 -18.80
CA TYR A 401 1.73 -28.59 -18.72
C TYR A 401 3.07 -29.12 -19.24
N GLN A 402 3.97 -28.21 -19.57
CA GLN A 402 5.33 -28.55 -20.01
C GLN A 402 6.36 -27.74 -19.21
N VAL A 403 7.40 -28.44 -18.74
CA VAL A 403 8.57 -27.82 -18.13
C VAL A 403 9.69 -27.77 -19.17
N THR A 404 10.23 -26.56 -19.41
CA THR A 404 11.34 -26.35 -20.35
C THR A 404 12.48 -25.66 -19.63
N GLU A 405 13.65 -26.34 -19.55
CA GLU A 405 14.85 -25.78 -18.95
C GLU A 405 15.53 -24.74 -19.85
N GLN A 406 16.20 -23.81 -19.23
CA GLN A 406 17.00 -22.74 -19.82
C GLN A 406 18.35 -22.65 -19.08
N ALA A 407 19.28 -21.84 -19.55
CA ALA A 407 20.64 -21.78 -19.00
C ALA A 407 20.72 -21.47 -17.50
N ASN A 408 19.86 -20.65 -16.93
CA ASN A 408 19.79 -20.34 -15.50
C ASN A 408 18.32 -20.11 -15.13
N GLY A 409 17.47 -21.10 -15.41
CA GLY A 409 16.05 -21.03 -15.15
C GLY A 409 15.27 -22.10 -15.86
N PHE A 410 13.96 -22.04 -15.73
CA PHE A 410 13.03 -22.88 -16.48
C PHE A 410 11.68 -22.18 -16.63
N THR A 411 10.87 -22.66 -17.54
CA THR A 411 9.48 -22.23 -17.74
C THR A 411 8.55 -23.41 -17.57
N VAL A 412 7.49 -23.24 -16.78
CA VAL A 412 6.36 -24.16 -16.66
C VAL A 412 5.20 -23.56 -17.44
N ALA A 413 4.92 -24.09 -18.60
CA ALA A 413 3.84 -23.61 -19.49
C ALA A 413 2.60 -24.48 -19.32
N VAL A 414 1.48 -23.90 -18.89
CA VAL A 414 0.18 -24.59 -18.87
C VAL A 414 -0.33 -24.73 -20.29
N ASN A 415 -0.85 -25.91 -20.64
CA ASN A 415 -1.43 -26.16 -21.96
C ASN A 415 -2.58 -25.16 -22.21
N PRO A 416 -2.58 -24.41 -23.32
CA PRO A 416 -3.63 -23.44 -23.63
C PRO A 416 -5.07 -23.99 -23.57
N ALA A 417 -5.27 -25.25 -23.93
CA ALA A 417 -6.58 -25.90 -23.83
C ALA A 417 -7.02 -26.16 -22.38
N TYR A 418 -6.06 -26.25 -21.46
CA TYR A 418 -6.32 -26.49 -20.04
C TYR A 418 -6.54 -25.21 -19.25
N ILE A 419 -5.96 -24.08 -19.66
CA ILE A 419 -6.05 -22.78 -18.95
C ILE A 419 -7.48 -22.43 -18.52
N PRO A 420 -8.52 -22.49 -19.39
CA PRO A 420 -9.88 -22.14 -18.99
C PRO A 420 -10.52 -23.07 -17.96
N THR A 421 -9.89 -24.20 -17.65
CA THR A 421 -10.38 -25.17 -16.65
C THR A 421 -9.79 -24.94 -15.26
N LEU A 422 -8.80 -24.04 -15.13
CA LEU A 422 -8.22 -23.66 -13.85
C LEU A 422 -9.28 -23.01 -12.95
N THR A 423 -9.14 -23.18 -11.65
CA THR A 423 -10.09 -22.66 -10.65
C THR A 423 -10.01 -21.13 -10.56
N PRO A 424 -11.02 -20.35 -11.01
CA PRO A 424 -11.01 -18.89 -10.91
C PRO A 424 -10.81 -18.41 -9.48
N GLY A 425 -9.88 -17.46 -9.26
CA GLY A 425 -9.54 -16.95 -7.94
C GLY A 425 -8.75 -17.92 -7.05
N GLY A 426 -8.44 -19.11 -7.55
CA GLY A 426 -7.61 -20.10 -6.88
C GLY A 426 -6.12 -19.77 -6.93
N THR A 427 -5.30 -20.76 -6.59
CA THR A 427 -3.83 -20.63 -6.60
C THR A 427 -3.23 -21.76 -7.42
N LEU A 428 -2.48 -21.41 -8.46
CA LEU A 428 -1.62 -22.34 -9.19
C LEU A 428 -0.31 -22.47 -8.43
N LYS A 429 0.10 -23.71 -8.09
CA LYS A 429 1.33 -24.01 -7.32
C LYS A 429 2.24 -24.94 -8.08
N PHE A 430 3.50 -24.56 -8.28
CA PHE A 430 4.54 -25.44 -8.80
C PHE A 430 5.53 -25.76 -7.70
N VAL A 431 5.59 -27.04 -7.34
CA VAL A 431 6.50 -27.60 -6.33
C VAL A 431 7.64 -28.32 -7.04
N TYR A 432 8.88 -28.02 -6.67
CA TYR A 432 10.07 -28.59 -7.30
C TYR A 432 11.27 -28.57 -6.35
N PHE A 433 12.36 -29.21 -6.76
CA PHE A 433 13.57 -29.30 -5.98
C PHE A 433 14.77 -28.74 -6.74
N MET A 434 15.69 -28.15 -5.99
CA MET A 434 16.98 -27.68 -6.45
C MET A 434 18.05 -28.02 -5.43
N HIS A 435 19.30 -27.90 -5.84
CA HIS A 435 20.45 -27.98 -4.93
C HIS A 435 21.55 -27.02 -5.36
N LEU A 436 22.41 -26.65 -4.41
CA LEU A 436 23.67 -25.93 -4.73
C LEU A 436 24.64 -26.90 -5.40
N ASN A 437 25.29 -26.43 -6.46
CA ASN A 437 26.27 -27.19 -7.23
C ASN A 437 27.72 -26.71 -6.93
N GLU A 438 28.70 -27.22 -7.68
CA GLU A 438 30.13 -26.93 -7.51
C GLU A 438 30.55 -25.45 -7.66
N LYS A 439 29.67 -24.57 -8.15
CA LYS A 439 29.91 -23.12 -8.25
C LYS A 439 29.54 -22.35 -6.99
N ALA A 440 28.94 -23.03 -6.02
CA ALA A 440 28.58 -22.42 -4.75
C ALA A 440 29.80 -22.25 -3.85
N ASP A 441 29.94 -21.10 -3.24
CA ASP A 441 30.97 -20.79 -2.26
C ASP A 441 30.38 -20.01 -1.08
N PRO A 442 31.01 -20.03 0.11
CA PRO A 442 30.44 -19.42 1.30
C PRO A 442 30.57 -17.90 1.37
N THR A 443 31.09 -17.23 0.34
CA THR A 443 31.32 -15.78 0.34
C THR A 443 30.13 -14.95 -0.11
N LYS A 444 29.08 -15.57 -0.67
CA LYS A 444 27.89 -14.90 -1.23
C LYS A 444 26.63 -15.75 -1.10
N GLY A 445 25.49 -15.09 -1.28
CA GLY A 445 24.19 -15.75 -1.42
C GLY A 445 23.82 -16.06 -2.87
N PHE A 446 22.92 -17.03 -3.07
CA PHE A 446 22.46 -17.51 -4.36
C PHE A 446 20.96 -17.28 -4.47
N LYS A 447 20.57 -16.42 -5.41
CA LYS A 447 19.19 -15.97 -5.59
C LYS A 447 18.43 -16.84 -6.58
N ASN A 448 17.15 -17.01 -6.30
CA ASN A 448 16.20 -17.66 -7.18
C ASN A 448 14.92 -16.82 -7.24
N GLU A 449 14.55 -16.33 -8.41
CA GLU A 449 13.43 -15.44 -8.69
C GLU A 449 12.32 -16.20 -9.42
N ALA A 450 11.06 -15.74 -9.27
CA ALA A 450 9.94 -16.24 -10.04
C ALA A 450 9.14 -15.11 -10.66
N ASN A 451 8.53 -15.38 -11.80
CA ASN A 451 7.61 -14.48 -12.46
C ASN A 451 6.47 -15.29 -13.13
N VAL A 452 5.41 -14.60 -13.54
CA VAL A 452 4.33 -15.16 -14.35
C VAL A 452 4.26 -14.41 -15.68
N ASP A 453 4.05 -15.16 -16.76
CA ASP A 453 3.73 -14.61 -18.07
C ASP A 453 2.40 -15.20 -18.52
N ASN A 454 1.32 -14.45 -18.31
CA ASN A 454 -0.03 -14.81 -18.76
C ASN A 454 -0.53 -13.91 -19.91
N GLY A 455 0.32 -13.01 -20.42
CA GLY A 455 0.00 -12.09 -21.50
C GLY A 455 -0.66 -10.78 -21.07
N HIS A 456 -1.02 -10.64 -19.79
CA HIS A 456 -1.77 -9.50 -19.24
C HIS A 456 -1.08 -8.83 -18.05
N THR A 457 -0.02 -9.42 -17.51
CA THR A 457 0.73 -8.88 -16.37
C THR A 457 2.09 -8.42 -16.82
N ASP A 458 2.37 -7.13 -16.68
CA ASP A 458 3.67 -6.53 -16.97
C ASP A 458 4.33 -6.06 -15.66
N ASP A 459 5.67 -6.13 -15.59
CA ASP A 459 6.56 -5.47 -14.61
C ASP A 459 6.24 -5.68 -13.11
N GLN A 460 5.97 -6.91 -12.70
CA GLN A 460 6.01 -7.25 -11.27
C GLN A 460 7.47 -7.30 -10.79
N THR A 461 7.74 -6.80 -9.56
CA THR A 461 9.00 -7.10 -8.90
C THR A 461 9.02 -8.59 -8.54
N PRO A 462 9.91 -9.40 -9.13
CA PRO A 462 9.90 -10.84 -8.91
C PRO A 462 10.17 -11.17 -7.44
N PRO A 463 9.38 -12.03 -6.79
CA PRO A 463 9.73 -12.57 -5.48
C PRO A 463 11.02 -13.36 -5.59
N THR A 464 11.93 -13.13 -4.63
CA THR A 464 13.27 -13.70 -4.62
C THR A 464 13.50 -14.44 -3.33
N VAL A 465 13.98 -15.69 -3.45
CA VAL A 465 14.51 -16.47 -2.34
C VAL A 465 16.02 -16.55 -2.47
N GLU A 466 16.74 -16.32 -1.38
CA GLU A 466 18.19 -16.45 -1.31
C GLU A 466 18.57 -17.62 -0.40
N VAL A 467 19.48 -18.48 -0.85
CA VAL A 467 20.11 -19.52 -0.05
C VAL A 467 21.61 -19.29 0.02
N VAL A 468 22.24 -19.77 1.07
CA VAL A 468 23.69 -19.64 1.32
C VAL A 468 24.27 -20.99 1.68
N THR A 469 25.58 -21.15 1.55
CA THR A 469 26.34 -22.26 2.14
C THR A 469 27.40 -21.71 3.06
N GLY A 470 27.90 -22.52 3.97
CA GLY A 470 28.89 -22.11 4.95
C GLY A 470 30.25 -22.75 4.76
N GLY A 471 31.21 -22.22 5.50
CA GLY A 471 32.56 -22.75 5.54
C GLY A 471 33.36 -22.22 6.73
N LYS A 472 34.56 -22.78 6.90
CA LYS A 472 35.52 -22.35 7.93
C LYS A 472 36.94 -22.51 7.39
N ARG A 473 37.78 -21.57 7.73
CA ARG A 473 39.20 -21.54 7.35
C ARG A 473 40.08 -21.82 8.56
N PHE A 474 41.10 -22.65 8.40
CA PHE A 474 42.06 -22.98 9.42
C PHE A 474 43.48 -22.74 8.94
N ILE A 475 44.38 -22.44 9.85
CA ILE A 475 45.82 -22.40 9.62
C ILE A 475 46.54 -23.24 10.66
N LYS A 476 47.30 -24.20 10.20
CA LYS A 476 48.16 -25.04 11.03
C LYS A 476 49.40 -24.30 11.40
N VAL A 477 49.70 -24.22 12.71
CA VAL A 477 50.82 -23.44 13.21
C VAL A 477 51.65 -24.18 14.27
N ASP A 478 52.92 -23.78 14.40
CA ASP A 478 53.78 -24.17 15.53
C ASP A 478 53.24 -23.58 16.83
N GLY A 479 52.96 -24.44 17.80
CA GLY A 479 52.38 -24.06 19.10
C GLY A 479 53.41 -23.83 20.22
N ASP A 480 54.70 -24.02 19.98
CA ASP A 480 55.73 -23.95 21.02
C ASP A 480 56.25 -22.50 21.29
N VAL A 481 56.07 -21.60 20.29
CA VAL A 481 56.45 -20.19 20.46
C VAL A 481 55.23 -19.34 20.06
N THR A 482 55.28 -18.19 19.62
CA THR A 482 54.20 -17.24 19.34
C THR A 482 53.10 -17.74 18.39
N ALA A 483 53.04 -19.02 18.04
CA ALA A 483 52.06 -19.67 17.13
C ALA A 483 51.89 -18.92 15.80
N THR A 484 52.98 -18.56 15.14
CA THR A 484 52.98 -17.80 13.90
C THR A 484 53.55 -18.56 12.70
N GLN A 485 54.37 -19.60 12.94
CA GLN A 485 54.94 -20.37 11.86
C GLN A 485 53.91 -21.35 11.31
N ALA A 486 53.61 -21.22 10.01
CA ALA A 486 52.70 -22.12 9.31
C ALA A 486 53.34 -23.51 9.12
N LEU A 487 52.54 -24.58 9.21
CA LEU A 487 52.97 -25.95 9.09
C LEU A 487 52.20 -26.67 7.97
N ALA A 488 52.93 -27.17 6.96
CA ALA A 488 52.41 -27.99 5.90
C ALA A 488 52.33 -29.50 6.32
N GLY A 489 51.53 -30.29 5.59
CA GLY A 489 51.48 -31.75 5.69
C GLY A 489 50.62 -32.30 6.83
N ALA A 490 49.96 -31.48 7.63
CA ALA A 490 48.92 -31.95 8.52
C ALA A 490 47.68 -32.41 7.75
N SER A 491 47.06 -33.49 8.16
CA SER A 491 45.82 -33.98 7.53
C SER A 491 44.71 -34.08 8.57
N PHE A 492 43.51 -33.72 8.13
CA PHE A 492 42.31 -33.64 8.97
C PHE A 492 41.11 -34.35 8.30
N VAL A 493 40.19 -34.81 9.14
CA VAL A 493 38.82 -35.17 8.76
C VAL A 493 37.84 -34.34 9.59
N VAL A 494 36.63 -34.14 9.10
CA VAL A 494 35.57 -33.42 9.80
C VAL A 494 34.52 -34.39 10.28
N ARG A 495 34.01 -34.18 11.49
CA ARG A 495 32.95 -34.97 12.11
C ARG A 495 31.73 -34.12 12.42
N ASP A 496 30.53 -34.73 12.36
CA ASP A 496 29.25 -34.08 12.67
C ASP A 496 29.00 -33.95 14.18
N GLN A 497 29.69 -34.73 15.01
CA GLN A 497 29.56 -34.69 16.48
C GLN A 497 30.89 -35.02 17.16
N ASN A 498 31.05 -34.62 18.44
CA ASN A 498 32.20 -34.99 19.26
C ASN A 498 32.00 -36.41 19.87
N SER A 499 31.93 -37.40 19.02
CA SER A 499 31.75 -38.82 19.41
C SER A 499 32.56 -39.72 18.52
N ASP A 500 33.01 -40.85 19.05
CA ASP A 500 33.74 -41.87 18.26
C ASP A 500 32.83 -42.59 17.25
N THR A 501 31.51 -42.54 17.46
CA THR A 501 30.49 -43.09 16.54
C THR A 501 29.93 -42.08 15.57
N ALA A 502 30.37 -40.81 15.63
CA ALA A 502 29.95 -39.75 14.75
C ALA A 502 30.33 -40.01 13.29
N ASN A 503 29.57 -39.40 12.37
CA ASN A 503 29.84 -39.54 10.94
C ASN A 503 31.02 -38.66 10.54
N TYR A 504 31.58 -38.96 9.37
CA TYR A 504 32.65 -38.20 8.75
C TYR A 504 32.12 -37.47 7.51
N LEU A 505 32.60 -36.25 7.31
CA LEU A 505 32.32 -35.49 6.11
C LEU A 505 32.99 -36.11 4.88
N LYS A 506 32.21 -36.28 3.84
CA LYS A 506 32.66 -36.63 2.50
C LYS A 506 32.23 -35.56 1.52
N ILE A 507 33.16 -34.93 0.85
CA ILE A 507 32.93 -34.00 -0.25
C ILE A 507 33.19 -34.76 -1.57
N ASP A 508 32.19 -34.76 -2.45
CA ASP A 508 32.37 -35.30 -3.80
C ASP A 508 33.33 -34.41 -4.60
N GLU A 509 34.29 -34.99 -5.28
CA GLU A 509 35.36 -34.27 -5.97
C GLU A 509 34.84 -33.44 -7.15
N THR A 510 33.78 -33.92 -7.82
CA THR A 510 33.23 -33.32 -9.02
C THR A 510 32.11 -32.31 -8.69
N THR A 511 31.12 -32.76 -7.94
CA THR A 511 29.91 -31.97 -7.63
C THR A 511 30.06 -31.09 -6.40
N LYS A 512 31.13 -31.29 -5.62
CA LYS A 512 31.36 -30.64 -4.31
C LYS A 512 30.26 -30.93 -3.27
N ALA A 513 29.38 -31.88 -3.55
CA ALA A 513 28.30 -32.27 -2.63
C ALA A 513 28.86 -32.76 -1.31
N ALA A 514 28.36 -32.20 -0.20
CA ALA A 514 28.73 -32.58 1.15
C ALA A 514 27.77 -33.66 1.68
N THR A 515 28.31 -34.82 2.04
CA THR A 515 27.58 -35.95 2.59
C THR A 515 28.25 -36.48 3.86
N TRP A 516 27.54 -37.29 4.64
CA TRP A 516 28.05 -37.85 5.88
C TRP A 516 28.16 -39.37 5.76
N VAL A 517 29.36 -39.92 5.97
CA VAL A 517 29.70 -41.35 5.87
C VAL A 517 30.09 -41.95 7.21
N LYS A 518 29.93 -43.28 7.35
CA LYS A 518 30.17 -43.95 8.62
C LYS A 518 31.65 -44.27 8.88
N THR A 519 32.44 -44.41 7.82
CA THR A 519 33.83 -44.88 7.95
C THR A 519 34.82 -43.79 7.59
N LYS A 520 35.93 -43.72 8.32
CA LYS A 520 37.03 -42.78 8.07
C LYS A 520 37.65 -42.95 6.70
N ALA A 521 37.65 -44.17 6.17
CA ALA A 521 38.24 -44.48 4.86
C ALA A 521 37.48 -43.84 3.69
N GLU A 522 36.17 -43.55 3.87
CA GLU A 522 35.32 -42.87 2.89
C GLU A 522 35.35 -41.36 3.03
N ALA A 523 35.88 -40.83 4.14
CA ALA A 523 35.92 -39.41 4.47
C ALA A 523 36.86 -38.62 3.54
N THR A 524 36.51 -37.38 3.29
CA THR A 524 37.42 -36.43 2.67
C THR A 524 38.54 -36.09 3.65
N THR A 525 39.79 -36.25 3.19
CA THR A 525 40.97 -35.81 3.94
C THR A 525 41.38 -34.42 3.48
N PHE A 526 41.43 -33.48 4.42
CA PHE A 526 41.88 -32.11 4.21
C PHE A 526 43.35 -31.99 4.64
N THR A 527 44.24 -31.75 3.70
CA THR A 527 45.70 -31.63 3.99
C THR A 527 46.14 -30.17 3.88
N THR A 528 46.94 -29.70 4.85
CA THR A 528 47.44 -28.35 4.87
C THR A 528 48.38 -28.07 3.70
N THR A 529 48.18 -26.91 3.06
CA THR A 529 49.06 -26.39 2.00
C THR A 529 50.44 -26.00 2.54
N ALA A 530 51.33 -25.54 1.66
CA ALA A 530 52.64 -25.00 2.07
C ALA A 530 52.53 -23.82 3.06
N ASP A 531 51.43 -23.02 2.96
CA ASP A 531 51.13 -21.93 3.87
C ASP A 531 50.31 -22.38 5.11
N GLY A 532 50.19 -23.66 5.36
CA GLY A 532 49.50 -24.24 6.50
C GLY A 532 47.97 -24.16 6.42
N LEU A 533 47.40 -23.71 5.31
CA LEU A 533 45.98 -23.45 5.19
C LEU A 533 45.14 -24.71 4.87
N VAL A 534 43.95 -24.75 5.47
CA VAL A 534 42.88 -25.68 5.15
C VAL A 534 41.58 -24.90 5.08
N ASP A 535 40.87 -25.00 3.96
CA ASP A 535 39.54 -24.41 3.75
C ASP A 535 38.51 -25.54 3.67
N ILE A 536 37.49 -25.47 4.54
CA ILE A 536 36.36 -26.40 4.56
C ILE A 536 35.12 -25.62 4.16
N THR A 537 34.51 -25.95 3.02
CA THR A 537 33.39 -25.22 2.42
C THR A 537 32.24 -26.16 2.06
N GLY A 538 31.07 -25.59 1.76
CA GLY A 538 29.90 -26.33 1.31
C GLY A 538 29.09 -26.97 2.44
N LEU A 539 29.26 -26.49 3.65
CA LEU A 539 28.55 -26.98 4.83
C LEU A 539 27.30 -26.15 5.15
N LYS A 540 26.29 -26.80 5.68
CA LYS A 540 25.18 -26.15 6.37
C LYS A 540 25.69 -25.47 7.65
N TYR A 541 25.00 -24.44 8.14
CA TYR A 541 25.35 -23.83 9.43
C TYR A 541 25.17 -24.83 10.56
N GLY A 542 26.13 -24.84 11.50
CA GLY A 542 26.13 -25.77 12.59
C GLY A 542 27.47 -25.86 13.30
N THR A 543 27.56 -26.77 14.28
CA THR A 543 28.77 -27.09 15.02
C THR A 543 29.37 -28.39 14.52
N TYR A 544 30.64 -28.36 14.20
CA TYR A 544 31.41 -29.48 13.65
C TYR A 544 32.71 -29.66 14.40
N TYR A 545 33.41 -30.77 14.13
CA TYR A 545 34.62 -31.17 14.84
C TYR A 545 35.72 -31.56 13.86
N LEU A 546 36.86 -30.86 13.95
CA LEU A 546 38.05 -31.13 13.18
C LEU A 546 38.91 -32.19 13.93
N GLU A 547 39.21 -33.33 13.30
CA GLU A 547 40.03 -34.39 13.84
C GLU A 547 41.33 -34.52 13.05
N GLU A 548 42.48 -34.27 13.70
CA GLU A 548 43.78 -34.46 13.06
C GLU A 548 44.08 -35.93 12.89
N THR A 549 44.43 -36.37 11.68
CA THR A 549 44.73 -37.77 11.33
C THR A 549 46.20 -37.98 11.05
N VAL A 550 46.91 -36.95 10.59
CA VAL A 550 48.34 -36.93 10.39
C VAL A 550 48.86 -35.58 10.91
N ALA A 551 49.82 -35.59 11.81
CA ALA A 551 50.52 -34.40 12.26
C ALA A 551 51.64 -34.04 11.25
N PRO A 552 52.07 -32.74 11.17
CA PRO A 552 53.28 -32.37 10.45
C PRO A 552 54.51 -33.14 10.97
N ASP A 553 55.54 -33.32 10.15
CA ASP A 553 56.79 -33.95 10.56
C ASP A 553 57.38 -33.25 11.81
N ASP A 554 57.88 -34.05 12.73
CA ASP A 554 58.43 -33.61 14.05
C ASP A 554 57.41 -33.02 15.04
N TYR A 555 56.11 -33.07 14.75
CA TYR A 555 55.06 -32.61 15.64
C TYR A 555 54.23 -33.76 16.22
N VAL A 556 53.63 -33.50 17.40
CA VAL A 556 52.77 -34.47 18.10
C VAL A 556 51.35 -34.39 17.57
N LEU A 557 50.74 -35.53 17.21
CA LEU A 557 49.35 -35.60 16.79
C LEU A 557 48.40 -35.05 17.87
N LEU A 558 47.43 -34.25 17.50
CA LEU A 558 46.36 -33.79 18.39
C LEU A 558 45.47 -34.98 18.79
N THR A 559 45.26 -35.15 20.07
CA THR A 559 44.43 -36.20 20.65
C THR A 559 42.97 -35.83 20.79
N ASN A 560 42.70 -34.51 20.86
CA ASN A 560 41.37 -33.97 21.00
C ASN A 560 40.88 -33.39 19.65
N ARG A 561 39.60 -33.57 19.37
CA ARG A 561 38.93 -32.91 18.24
C ARG A 561 38.78 -31.41 18.57
N ILE A 562 38.86 -30.57 17.56
CA ILE A 562 38.68 -29.13 17.65
C ILE A 562 37.24 -28.83 17.22
N GLU A 563 36.45 -28.27 18.16
CA GLU A 563 35.12 -27.78 17.87
C GLU A 563 35.19 -26.50 17.04
N PHE A 564 34.38 -26.39 15.99
CA PHE A 564 34.24 -25.17 15.24
C PHE A 564 32.79 -24.94 14.81
N VAL A 565 32.43 -23.66 14.69
CA VAL A 565 31.09 -23.24 14.29
C VAL A 565 31.13 -22.69 12.87
N VAL A 566 30.21 -23.15 12.04
CA VAL A 566 29.93 -22.60 10.72
C VAL A 566 28.66 -21.77 10.83
N ASN A 567 28.74 -20.51 10.48
CA ASN A 567 27.62 -19.58 10.46
C ASN A 567 27.89 -18.48 9.41
N GLU A 568 27.00 -17.49 9.32
CA GLU A 568 27.08 -16.39 8.35
C GLU A 568 28.41 -15.60 8.45
N GLN A 569 29.02 -15.53 9.64
CA GLN A 569 30.25 -14.76 9.91
C GLN A 569 31.52 -15.64 9.88
N SER A 570 31.43 -16.95 9.73
CA SER A 570 32.57 -17.85 9.93
C SER A 570 33.56 -17.90 8.75
N TYR A 571 33.18 -17.40 7.57
CA TYR A 571 34.04 -17.43 6.37
C TYR A 571 34.33 -16.02 5.83
N GLY A 572 33.36 -15.12 5.80
CA GLY A 572 33.46 -13.75 5.30
C GLY A 572 32.96 -13.59 3.86
N THR A 573 33.23 -12.45 3.27
CA THR A 573 32.87 -12.13 1.87
C THR A 573 34.08 -12.22 0.95
N THR A 574 33.85 -12.19 -0.36
CA THR A 574 34.94 -12.20 -1.37
C THR A 574 35.99 -11.09 -1.13
N GLU A 575 35.56 -9.94 -0.65
CA GLU A 575 36.45 -8.79 -0.38
C GLU A 575 37.11 -8.85 1.01
N ASN A 576 36.44 -9.49 1.98
CA ASN A 576 36.86 -9.55 3.37
C ASN A 576 36.69 -10.95 3.94
N LEU A 577 37.62 -11.85 3.60
CA LEU A 577 37.67 -13.18 4.21
C LEU A 577 38.04 -13.11 5.69
N VAL A 578 37.39 -13.92 6.51
CA VAL A 578 37.73 -14.08 7.92
C VAL A 578 39.10 -14.69 8.06
N SER A 579 39.91 -14.19 9.00
CA SER A 579 41.22 -14.74 9.30
C SER A 579 41.10 -16.22 9.68
N PRO A 580 41.99 -17.10 9.15
CA PRO A 580 41.94 -18.52 9.49
C PRO A 580 42.13 -18.76 10.98
N GLU A 581 41.37 -19.70 11.53
CA GLU A 581 41.50 -20.12 12.92
C GLU A 581 42.79 -20.95 13.11
N LYS A 582 43.57 -20.61 14.13
CA LYS A 582 44.86 -21.24 14.37
C LYS A 582 44.70 -22.61 15.02
N VAL A 583 45.35 -23.61 14.47
CA VAL A 583 45.42 -24.98 14.97
C VAL A 583 46.87 -25.31 15.32
N PRO A 584 47.27 -25.13 16.62
CA PRO A 584 48.65 -25.32 17.03
C PRO A 584 48.98 -26.83 17.30
N ASN A 585 50.18 -27.30 16.85
CA ASN A 585 50.80 -28.53 17.34
C ASN A 585 52.09 -28.23 18.09
N LYS A 586 52.46 -29.13 19.01
CA LYS A 586 53.71 -29.09 19.78
C LYS A 586 54.74 -30.01 19.14
N HIS A 587 56.02 -29.64 19.19
CA HIS A 587 57.13 -30.48 18.79
C HIS A 587 57.19 -31.78 19.59
N LYS A 588 57.65 -32.84 18.93
CA LYS A 588 58.08 -34.06 19.63
C LYS A 588 59.27 -33.72 20.52
N GLY A 589 59.19 -34.03 21.80
CA GLY A 589 60.31 -33.86 22.72
C GLY A 589 61.50 -34.72 22.30
N THR A 590 62.69 -34.14 22.28
CA THR A 590 63.93 -34.90 22.03
C THR A 590 64.45 -35.50 23.34
N LEU A 591 64.63 -36.81 23.37
CA LEU A 591 65.33 -37.43 24.46
C LEU A 591 66.84 -37.09 24.38
N PRO A 592 67.53 -36.85 25.51
CA PRO A 592 68.96 -36.65 25.49
C PRO A 592 69.63 -37.86 24.83
N SER A 593 70.48 -37.67 23.84
CA SER A 593 71.28 -38.72 23.21
C SER A 593 72.32 -39.18 24.25
N THR A 594 71.99 -40.28 24.99
CA THR A 594 72.94 -40.91 25.91
C THR A 594 74.09 -41.64 25.28
N GLY A 595 74.23 -41.64 23.96
CA GLY A 595 75.29 -42.27 23.17
C GLY A 595 75.98 -41.34 22.18
N GLY A 596 75.68 -40.00 22.18
CA GLY A 596 76.22 -39.05 21.25
C GLY A 596 77.62 -38.57 21.56
N LYS A 597 78.15 -37.62 20.74
CA LYS A 597 79.52 -37.03 20.81
C LYS A 597 79.98 -36.60 22.19
N GLY A 598 79.10 -36.44 23.16
CA GLY A 598 79.43 -36.09 24.56
C GLY A 598 80.23 -37.17 25.28
N ILE A 599 80.05 -38.49 24.94
CA ILE A 599 80.83 -39.57 25.57
C ILE A 599 82.32 -39.49 25.15
N TYR A 600 82.62 -39.01 23.95
CA TYR A 600 83.98 -38.82 23.51
C TYR A 600 84.72 -37.72 24.26
N VAL A 601 84.00 -36.69 24.72
CA VAL A 601 84.56 -35.63 25.55
C VAL A 601 84.90 -36.15 26.92
N TYR A 602 84.05 -36.99 27.56
CA TYR A 602 84.33 -37.61 28.83
C TYR A 602 85.41 -38.70 28.72
N LEU A 603 85.38 -39.49 27.63
CA LEU A 603 86.48 -40.43 27.40
C LEU A 603 87.78 -39.76 27.09
N GLY A 604 87.76 -38.66 26.32
CA GLY A 604 88.95 -37.85 26.07
C GLY A 604 89.50 -37.19 27.35
N SER A 605 88.69 -36.57 28.12
CA SER A 605 89.04 -35.95 29.39
C SER A 605 89.53 -37.01 30.43
N GLY A 606 88.86 -38.18 30.46
CA GLY A 606 89.31 -39.30 31.32
C GLY A 606 90.65 -39.84 30.86
N ALA A 607 90.90 -40.01 29.56
CA ALA A 607 92.23 -40.41 29.09
C ALA A 607 93.36 -39.40 29.38
N VAL A 608 93.06 -38.09 29.25
CA VAL A 608 93.98 -37.03 29.60
C VAL A 608 94.31 -37.04 31.14
N LEU A 609 93.29 -37.24 31.95
CA LEU A 609 93.51 -37.35 33.41
C LEU A 609 94.35 -38.59 33.79
N LEU A 610 94.12 -39.74 33.12
CA LEU A 610 94.91 -40.93 33.30
C LEU A 610 96.36 -40.73 32.81
N LEU A 611 96.63 -40.02 31.75
CA LEU A 611 97.95 -39.66 31.32
C LEU A 611 98.65 -38.70 32.30
N ILE A 612 97.93 -37.69 32.80
CA ILE A 612 98.47 -36.78 33.82
C ILE A 612 98.80 -37.55 35.08
N ALA A 613 97.89 -38.43 35.53
CA ALA A 613 98.17 -39.28 36.69
C ALA A 613 99.32 -40.25 36.42
N GLY A 614 99.41 -40.86 35.23
CA GLY A 614 100.59 -41.71 34.86
C GLY A 614 101.88 -40.96 34.86
N VAL A 615 101.94 -39.77 34.33
CA VAL A 615 103.12 -38.90 34.31
C VAL A 615 103.46 -38.45 35.76
N TYR A 616 102.46 -38.14 36.55
CA TYR A 616 102.65 -37.80 37.97
C TYR A 616 103.23 -38.96 38.75
N PHE A 617 102.69 -40.15 38.60
CA PHE A 617 103.27 -41.34 39.30
C PHE A 617 104.62 -41.74 38.74
N ALA A 618 104.89 -41.61 37.47
CA ALA A 618 106.24 -41.88 36.89
C ALA A 618 107.32 -40.88 37.37
N ARG A 619 106.93 -39.60 37.53
CA ARG A 619 107.85 -38.58 38.11
C ARG A 619 108.10 -38.90 39.59
N ARG A 620 107.07 -39.20 40.34
CA ARG A 620 107.19 -39.52 41.76
C ARG A 620 108.07 -40.79 42.03
N ARG A 621 108.06 -41.77 41.12
CA ARG A 621 108.89 -42.91 41.10
C ARG A 621 110.41 -42.61 40.86
N LYS A 622 110.71 -41.56 40.12
CA LYS A 622 112.06 -41.08 39.87
C LYS A 622 112.61 -40.24 40.98
N GLU A 623 111.78 -39.69 41.83
CA GLU A 623 112.24 -38.92 43.02
C GLU A 623 112.48 -39.82 44.28
N ASN A 624 112.00 -41.06 44.19
CA ASN A 624 112.12 -42.02 45.33
C ASN A 624 113.02 -43.27 44.97
N ALA A 625 113.87 -43.17 43.91
CA ALA A 625 114.87 -44.14 43.52
C ALA A 625 116.30 -43.47 43.66
#